data_c8dfaaa09cfdaa74d35915cb3d32ff82
#
_entry.id   c8dfaaa09cfdaa74d35915cb3d32ff82
#
_cell.length_a   1.000
_cell.length_b   1.000
_cell.length_c   1.000
_cell.angle_alpha   90.00
_cell.angle_beta   90.00
_cell.angle_gamma   90.00
#
_symmetry.space_group_name_H-M   'P 1'
#
loop_
_entity.id
_entity.type
_entity.pdbx_description
1 polymer ?
#
loop_
_entity_poly.entity_id
_entity_poly.type
_entity_poly.pdbx_seq_one_letter_code
_entity_poly.pdbx_strand_id
1 'polypeptide(L)'
;TEHTSLLSVQISSNKYMTNQLLRESCLPIPRQRSVANRGDAVRAANSLGYPIVVKPMSADFGDGVAVGLDTASEVEAAYENAQKFSQLVIVETFIPGNDYRLVVIDGKFVAAAQRVHAHVVGDGVATVAELVERENILRQPKPSEQWSLNPLLLDEEADRFLARIGMTRTS
;
A
#
# COMPACT_ATOMS: atom_id res chain seq x y z
N THR A 1 11.86 -18.57 -14.73
CA THR A 1 13.27 -18.83 -14.36
C THR A 1 13.41 -20.27 -13.91
N GLU A 2 14.49 -20.95 -14.28
CA GLU A 2 14.71 -22.38 -14.00
C GLU A 2 14.71 -22.73 -12.50
N HIS A 3 14.84 -21.74 -11.62
CA HIS A 3 15.00 -21.94 -10.17
C HIS A 3 13.78 -21.53 -9.32
N THR A 4 12.76 -20.89 -9.89
CA THR A 4 11.57 -20.51 -9.13
C THR A 4 10.39 -21.43 -9.50
N SER A 5 9.92 -22.23 -8.55
CA SER A 5 8.80 -23.15 -8.81
C SER A 5 7.49 -22.40 -9.05
N LEU A 6 6.58 -23.00 -9.84
CA LEU A 6 5.24 -22.46 -10.05
C LEU A 6 4.50 -22.28 -8.71
N LEU A 7 4.68 -23.20 -7.78
CA LEU A 7 4.09 -23.13 -6.44
C LEU A 7 4.58 -21.89 -5.68
N SER A 8 5.88 -21.57 -5.74
CA SER A 8 6.45 -20.39 -5.11
C SER A 8 5.86 -19.10 -5.70
N VAL A 9 5.65 -19.05 -7.01
CA VAL A 9 5.00 -17.93 -7.69
C VAL A 9 3.54 -17.78 -7.23
N GLN A 10 2.78 -18.86 -7.19
CA GLN A 10 1.39 -18.84 -6.73
C GLN A 10 1.26 -18.40 -5.27
N ILE A 11 2.12 -18.88 -4.38
CA ILE A 11 2.13 -18.48 -2.98
C ILE A 11 2.47 -16.99 -2.85
N SER A 12 3.51 -16.52 -3.51
CA SER A 12 3.93 -15.11 -3.43
C SER A 12 2.89 -14.13 -3.99
N SER A 13 2.07 -14.58 -4.94
CA SER A 13 0.96 -13.78 -5.48
C SER A 13 -0.25 -13.69 -4.55
N ASN A 14 -0.34 -14.57 -3.54
CA ASN A 14 -1.43 -14.59 -2.58
C ASN A 14 -0.96 -14.06 -1.22
N LYS A 15 -1.29 -12.80 -0.91
CA LYS A 15 -0.89 -12.09 0.31
C LYS A 15 -1.27 -12.84 1.60
N TYR A 16 -2.42 -13.52 1.59
CA TYR A 16 -2.88 -14.28 2.75
C TYR A 16 -2.06 -15.55 2.95
N MET A 17 -1.83 -16.34 1.91
CA MET A 17 -1.00 -17.56 1.98
C MET A 17 0.44 -17.24 2.35
N THR A 18 1.03 -16.21 1.76
CA THR A 18 2.38 -15.74 2.12
C THR A 18 2.47 -15.45 3.61
N ASN A 19 1.52 -14.70 4.16
CA ASN A 19 1.53 -14.38 5.59
C ASN A 19 1.35 -15.62 6.48
N GLN A 20 0.56 -16.62 6.06
CA GLN A 20 0.45 -17.86 6.84
C GLN A 20 1.79 -18.61 6.91
N LEU A 21 2.51 -18.74 5.79
CA LEU A 21 3.83 -19.36 5.76
C LEU A 21 4.87 -18.61 6.60
N LEU A 22 4.86 -17.28 6.52
CA LEU A 22 5.75 -16.46 7.34
C LEU A 22 5.46 -16.64 8.83
N ARG A 23 4.19 -16.75 9.20
CA ARG A 23 3.76 -17.02 10.58
C ARG A 23 4.25 -18.39 11.07
N GLU A 24 4.07 -19.43 10.26
CA GLU A 24 4.55 -20.79 10.58
C GLU A 24 6.08 -20.82 10.72
N SER A 25 6.77 -19.94 10.01
CA SER A 25 8.22 -19.74 10.12
C SER A 25 8.62 -18.83 11.29
N CYS A 26 7.70 -18.50 12.19
CA CYS A 26 7.91 -17.62 13.34
C CYS A 26 8.43 -16.22 13.00
N LEU A 27 8.17 -15.74 11.77
CA LEU A 27 8.51 -14.39 11.36
C LEU A 27 7.43 -13.40 11.79
N PRO A 28 7.81 -12.17 12.18
CA PRO A 28 6.85 -11.15 12.57
C PRO A 28 6.02 -10.71 11.36
N ILE A 29 4.70 -10.83 11.47
CA ILE A 29 3.74 -10.41 10.44
C ILE A 29 2.62 -9.59 11.07
N PRO A 30 1.93 -8.72 10.31
CA PRO A 30 0.71 -8.09 10.77
C PRO A 30 -0.35 -9.13 11.15
N ARG A 31 -1.10 -8.89 12.21
CA ARG A 31 -2.29 -9.68 12.49
C ARG A 31 -3.33 -9.34 11.43
N GLN A 32 -3.93 -10.34 10.81
CA GLN A 32 -4.86 -10.14 9.69
C GLN A 32 -6.10 -11.02 9.79
N ARG A 33 -7.18 -10.56 9.12
CA ARG A 33 -8.42 -11.28 8.87
C ARG A 33 -8.82 -11.13 7.41
N SER A 34 -9.22 -12.22 6.79
CA SER A 34 -9.88 -12.20 5.48
C SER A 34 -11.37 -12.05 5.69
N VAL A 35 -12.00 -11.14 4.95
CA VAL A 35 -13.40 -10.77 5.09
C VAL A 35 -14.08 -10.71 3.72
N ALA A 36 -15.38 -11.04 3.69
CA ALA A 36 -16.17 -11.10 2.45
C ALA A 36 -17.33 -10.09 2.44
N ASN A 37 -17.53 -9.34 3.50
CA ASN A 37 -18.54 -8.28 3.57
C ASN A 37 -18.13 -7.15 4.51
N ARG A 38 -18.80 -6.01 4.36
CA ARG A 38 -18.52 -4.76 5.09
C ARG A 38 -18.63 -4.92 6.61
N GLY A 39 -19.67 -5.62 7.07
CA GLY A 39 -19.88 -5.84 8.51
C GLY A 39 -18.76 -6.68 9.13
N ASP A 40 -18.25 -7.69 8.41
CA ASP A 40 -17.10 -8.48 8.85
C ASP A 40 -15.82 -7.65 8.88
N ALA A 41 -15.64 -6.72 7.95
CA ALA A 41 -14.50 -5.81 7.94
C ALA A 41 -14.46 -4.94 9.20
N VAL A 42 -15.58 -4.35 9.59
CA VAL A 42 -15.68 -3.56 10.83
C VAL A 42 -15.45 -4.44 12.07
N ARG A 43 -16.05 -5.64 12.12
CA ARG A 43 -15.81 -6.58 13.25
C ARG A 43 -14.34 -6.99 13.35
N ALA A 44 -13.71 -7.25 12.21
CA ALA A 44 -12.28 -7.56 12.15
C ALA A 44 -11.42 -6.39 12.66
N ALA A 45 -11.70 -5.17 12.20
CA ALA A 45 -11.01 -3.97 12.65
C ALA A 45 -11.12 -3.77 14.17
N ASN A 46 -12.32 -3.86 14.72
CA ASN A 46 -12.55 -3.75 16.15
C ASN A 46 -11.81 -4.83 16.97
N SER A 47 -11.71 -6.05 16.43
CA SER A 47 -10.98 -7.15 17.08
C SER A 47 -9.46 -7.01 17.00
N LEU A 48 -8.95 -6.42 15.91
CA LEU A 48 -7.52 -6.22 15.68
C LEU A 48 -6.98 -4.99 16.43
N GLY A 49 -7.83 -3.98 16.63
CA GLY A 49 -7.46 -2.68 17.20
C GLY A 49 -6.92 -1.72 16.14
N TYR A 50 -7.37 -0.47 16.21
CA TYR A 50 -6.95 0.61 15.31
C TYR A 50 -5.52 1.11 15.65
N PRO A 51 -4.80 1.70 14.69
CA PRO A 51 -5.15 1.88 13.29
C PRO A 51 -5.03 0.60 12.46
N ILE A 52 -5.79 0.56 11.34
CA ILE A 52 -5.98 -0.60 10.47
C ILE A 52 -5.54 -0.30 9.03
N VAL A 53 -5.17 -1.35 8.32
CA VAL A 53 -5.02 -1.37 6.86
C VAL A 53 -6.09 -2.26 6.26
N VAL A 54 -6.74 -1.79 5.21
CA VAL A 54 -7.67 -2.56 4.38
C VAL A 54 -7.11 -2.66 2.98
N LYS A 55 -7.07 -3.89 2.43
CA LYS A 55 -6.51 -4.13 1.10
C LYS A 55 -7.18 -5.32 0.39
N PRO A 56 -7.23 -5.32 -0.94
CA PRO A 56 -7.66 -6.50 -1.70
C PRO A 56 -6.74 -7.69 -1.41
N MET A 57 -7.29 -8.91 -1.41
CA MET A 57 -6.48 -10.13 -1.28
C MET A 57 -5.56 -10.33 -2.49
N SER A 58 -6.04 -10.03 -3.67
CA SER A 58 -5.32 -10.14 -4.95
C SER A 58 -5.46 -8.81 -5.70
N ALA A 59 -4.43 -7.99 -5.66
CA ALA A 59 -4.25 -6.81 -6.49
C ALA A 59 -2.78 -6.40 -6.44
N ASP A 60 -2.32 -5.74 -7.49
CA ASP A 60 -0.95 -5.27 -7.63
C ASP A 60 -0.89 -3.74 -7.50
N PHE A 61 0.30 -3.20 -7.41
CA PHE A 61 0.60 -1.75 -7.44
C PHE A 61 -0.03 -0.88 -6.35
N GLY A 62 -0.69 -1.47 -5.35
CA GLY A 62 -1.35 -0.74 -4.27
C GLY A 62 -2.81 -0.41 -4.53
N ASP A 63 -3.38 -0.91 -5.63
CA ASP A 63 -4.78 -0.68 -5.98
C ASP A 63 -5.72 -1.12 -4.84
N GLY A 64 -6.64 -0.25 -4.45
CA GLY A 64 -7.62 -0.50 -3.41
C GLY A 64 -7.07 -0.64 -1.99
N VAL A 65 -5.79 -0.28 -1.75
CA VAL A 65 -5.17 -0.31 -0.41
C VAL A 65 -5.45 1.00 0.33
N ALA A 66 -5.98 0.91 1.53
CA ALA A 66 -6.16 2.05 2.43
C ALA A 66 -5.43 1.79 3.75
N VAL A 67 -4.67 2.77 4.22
CA VAL A 67 -3.73 2.65 5.34
C VAL A 67 -4.04 3.67 6.44
N GLY A 68 -3.84 3.25 7.69
CA GLY A 68 -3.97 4.14 8.84
C GLY A 68 -5.43 4.57 9.08
N LEU A 69 -6.34 3.62 8.97
CA LEU A 69 -7.77 3.84 9.23
C LEU A 69 -8.01 3.77 10.74
N ASP A 70 -8.65 4.81 11.28
CA ASP A 70 -8.86 4.97 12.71
C ASP A 70 -10.33 4.77 13.14
N THR A 71 -11.26 4.70 12.18
CA THR A 71 -12.68 4.62 12.45
C THR A 71 -13.39 3.51 11.66
N ALA A 72 -14.51 3.03 12.18
CA ALA A 72 -15.36 2.05 11.49
C ALA A 72 -15.85 2.56 10.12
N SER A 73 -16.21 3.84 10.03
CA SER A 73 -16.67 4.46 8.79
C SER A 73 -15.57 4.46 7.70
N GLU A 74 -14.32 4.74 8.08
CA GLU A 74 -13.19 4.66 7.15
C GLU A 74 -12.96 3.22 6.69
N VAL A 75 -13.09 2.23 7.59
CA VAL A 75 -12.97 0.81 7.24
C VAL A 75 -14.08 0.38 6.27
N GLU A 76 -15.31 0.84 6.46
CA GLU A 76 -16.42 0.57 5.54
C GLU A 76 -16.14 1.12 4.14
N ALA A 77 -15.74 2.37 4.03
CA ALA A 77 -15.41 3.01 2.75
C ALA A 77 -14.21 2.33 2.07
N ALA A 78 -13.18 1.98 2.86
CA ALA A 78 -12.01 1.26 2.36
C ALA A 78 -12.37 -0.16 1.87
N TYR A 79 -13.26 -0.86 2.57
CA TYR A 79 -13.76 -2.17 2.13
C TYR A 79 -14.46 -2.07 0.77
N GLU A 80 -15.36 -1.10 0.60
CA GLU A 80 -16.08 -0.88 -0.66
C GLU A 80 -15.13 -0.57 -1.82
N ASN A 81 -14.06 0.18 -1.55
CA ASN A 81 -13.04 0.44 -2.55
C ASN A 81 -12.22 -0.82 -2.89
N ALA A 82 -11.74 -1.54 -1.87
CA ALA A 82 -10.95 -2.76 -2.04
C ALA A 82 -11.73 -3.87 -2.77
N GLN A 83 -13.06 -3.97 -2.54
CA GLN A 83 -13.93 -4.95 -3.16
C GLN A 83 -14.03 -4.79 -4.69
N LYS A 84 -13.76 -3.61 -5.24
CA LYS A 84 -13.73 -3.39 -6.69
C LYS A 84 -12.60 -4.19 -7.38
N PHE A 85 -11.57 -4.56 -6.64
CA PHE A 85 -10.38 -5.25 -7.13
C PHE A 85 -10.32 -6.74 -6.75
N SER A 86 -11.00 -7.13 -5.66
CA SER A 86 -11.00 -8.52 -5.19
C SER A 86 -12.26 -8.82 -4.37
N GLN A 87 -12.86 -9.99 -4.59
CA GLN A 87 -14.01 -10.45 -3.80
C GLN A 87 -13.69 -10.64 -2.32
N LEU A 88 -12.44 -11.02 -2.02
CA LEU A 88 -11.96 -11.15 -0.65
C LEU A 88 -11.05 -9.97 -0.31
N VAL A 89 -11.29 -9.40 0.84
CA VAL A 89 -10.54 -8.25 1.36
C VAL A 89 -9.81 -8.67 2.64
N ILE A 90 -8.61 -8.15 2.83
CA ILE A 90 -7.81 -8.33 4.04
C ILE A 90 -7.94 -7.08 4.88
N VAL A 91 -8.25 -7.28 6.17
CA VAL A 91 -8.13 -6.28 7.23
C VAL A 91 -6.95 -6.68 8.10
N GLU A 92 -5.99 -5.80 8.29
CA GLU A 92 -4.78 -6.10 9.07
C GLU A 92 -4.35 -4.92 9.96
N THR A 93 -3.58 -5.22 11.01
CA THR A 93 -3.01 -4.19 11.87
C THR A 93 -2.03 -3.32 11.08
N PHE A 94 -2.10 -2.01 11.27
CA PHE A 94 -1.09 -1.08 10.76
C PHE A 94 0.23 -1.28 11.52
N ILE A 95 1.32 -1.37 10.80
CA ILE A 95 2.67 -1.45 11.36
C ILE A 95 3.38 -0.13 11.07
N PRO A 96 3.66 0.70 12.07
CA PRO A 96 4.43 1.93 11.87
C PRO A 96 5.89 1.61 11.56
N GLY A 97 6.52 2.44 10.76
CA GLY A 97 7.95 2.31 10.44
C GLY A 97 8.25 2.61 8.98
N ASN A 98 9.49 2.38 8.61
CA ASN A 98 9.96 2.54 7.24
C ASN A 98 9.70 1.26 6.44
N ASP A 99 9.35 1.43 5.17
CA ASP A 99 9.16 0.33 4.23
C ASP A 99 10.48 0.03 3.49
N TYR A 100 10.87 -1.24 3.46
CA TYR A 100 12.09 -1.69 2.78
C TYR A 100 11.78 -2.83 1.82
N ARG A 101 12.39 -2.76 0.64
CA ARG A 101 12.44 -3.86 -0.32
C ARG A 101 13.77 -4.57 -0.18
N LEU A 102 13.73 -5.86 0.12
CA LEU A 102 14.92 -6.71 0.15
C LEU A 102 14.98 -7.54 -1.14
N VAL A 103 16.16 -7.62 -1.73
CA VAL A 103 16.43 -8.46 -2.90
C VAL A 103 17.27 -9.65 -2.47
N VAL A 104 16.75 -10.84 -2.72
CA VAL A 104 17.42 -12.12 -2.44
C VAL A 104 17.46 -12.92 -3.73
N ILE A 105 18.64 -13.39 -4.12
CA ILE A 105 18.89 -14.22 -5.30
C ILE A 105 19.60 -15.49 -4.85
N ASP A 106 19.07 -16.66 -5.22
CA ASP A 106 19.60 -17.97 -4.82
C ASP A 106 19.87 -18.07 -3.31
N GLY A 107 18.93 -17.61 -2.49
CA GLY A 107 19.02 -17.61 -1.02
C GLY A 107 20.03 -16.63 -0.44
N LYS A 108 20.69 -15.79 -1.26
CA LYS A 108 21.66 -14.81 -0.82
C LYS A 108 21.06 -13.41 -0.85
N PHE A 109 21.18 -12.68 0.26
CA PHE A 109 20.85 -11.27 0.30
C PHE A 109 21.77 -10.46 -0.63
N VAL A 110 21.19 -9.67 -1.52
CA VAL A 110 21.92 -8.89 -2.53
C VAL A 110 21.84 -7.39 -2.24
N ALA A 111 20.64 -6.90 -1.95
CA ALA A 111 20.42 -5.46 -1.74
C ALA A 111 19.19 -5.19 -0.88
N ALA A 112 19.18 -4.02 -0.26
CA ALA A 112 18.00 -3.42 0.36
C ALA A 112 17.81 -2.00 -0.17
N ALA A 113 16.55 -1.62 -0.40
CA ALA A 113 16.16 -0.27 -0.75
C ALA A 113 15.02 0.19 0.15
N GLN A 114 15.15 1.36 0.73
CA GLN A 114 14.03 2.01 1.43
C GLN A 114 13.04 2.52 0.40
N ARG A 115 11.77 2.20 0.60
CA ARG A 115 10.68 2.75 -0.20
C ARG A 115 10.20 4.03 0.48
N VAL A 116 10.54 5.15 -0.11
CA VAL A 116 10.04 6.45 0.33
C VAL A 116 8.73 6.73 -0.40
N HIS A 117 7.67 7.02 0.35
CA HIS A 117 6.38 7.38 -0.25
C HIS A 117 6.54 8.60 -1.15
N ALA A 118 5.80 8.62 -2.23
CA ALA A 118 5.72 9.76 -3.12
C ALA A 118 5.27 11.00 -2.33
N HIS A 119 6.01 12.09 -2.43
CA HIS A 119 5.75 13.32 -1.68
C HIS A 119 6.27 14.53 -2.44
N VAL A 120 5.76 15.67 -2.09
CA VAL A 120 6.33 16.98 -2.44
C VAL A 120 6.69 17.73 -1.16
N VAL A 121 7.67 18.60 -1.24
CA VAL A 121 8.11 19.43 -0.10
C VAL A 121 7.69 20.87 -0.36
N GLY A 122 6.92 21.46 0.57
CA GLY A 122 6.49 22.83 0.46
C GLY A 122 7.69 23.81 0.42
N ASP A 123 7.65 24.75 -0.49
CA ASP A 123 8.64 25.83 -0.63
C ASP A 123 8.15 27.16 0.00
N GLY A 124 6.95 27.15 0.57
CA GLY A 124 6.30 28.31 1.18
C GLY A 124 5.71 29.32 0.19
N VAL A 125 5.70 28.99 -1.10
CA VAL A 125 5.21 29.86 -2.18
C VAL A 125 4.23 29.13 -3.10
N ALA A 126 4.60 27.94 -3.57
CA ALA A 126 3.81 27.18 -4.52
C ALA A 126 2.73 26.34 -3.83
N THR A 127 1.60 26.19 -4.48
CA THR A 127 0.53 25.28 -4.05
C THR A 127 0.94 23.81 -4.17
N VAL A 128 0.26 22.92 -3.44
CA VAL A 128 0.46 21.47 -3.57
C VAL A 128 0.31 21.00 -5.02
N ALA A 129 -0.68 21.52 -5.75
CA ALA A 129 -0.89 21.19 -7.15
C ALA A 129 0.30 21.58 -8.03
N GLU A 130 0.84 22.78 -7.86
CA GLU A 130 2.01 23.25 -8.62
C GLU A 130 3.27 22.45 -8.28
N LEU A 131 3.47 22.10 -7.02
CA LEU A 131 4.59 21.25 -6.60
C LEU A 131 4.50 19.86 -7.20
N VAL A 132 3.30 19.26 -7.23
CA VAL A 132 3.06 17.96 -7.88
C VAL A 132 3.32 18.03 -9.38
N GLU A 133 2.89 19.10 -10.05
CA GLU A 133 3.16 19.28 -11.48
C GLU A 133 4.66 19.38 -11.78
N ARG A 134 5.40 20.18 -11.00
CA ARG A 134 6.87 20.30 -11.10
C ARG A 134 7.55 18.94 -10.89
N GLU A 135 7.14 18.18 -9.86
CA GLU A 135 7.67 16.84 -9.60
C GLU A 135 7.37 15.87 -10.74
N ASN A 136 6.17 15.92 -11.31
CA ASN A 136 5.78 15.06 -12.42
C ASN A 136 6.58 15.34 -13.69
N ILE A 137 7.00 16.58 -13.92
CA ILE A 137 7.92 16.91 -15.02
C ILE A 137 9.28 16.21 -14.82
N LEU A 138 9.79 16.20 -13.58
CA LEU A 138 11.07 15.53 -13.26
C LEU A 138 10.97 14.00 -13.38
N ARG A 139 9.77 13.42 -13.19
CA ARG A 139 9.50 11.97 -13.29
C ARG A 139 9.33 11.48 -14.71
N GLN A 140 9.22 12.37 -15.69
CA GLN A 140 9.13 11.96 -17.10
C GLN A 140 10.41 11.22 -17.50
N PRO A 141 10.28 10.10 -18.27
CA PRO A 141 11.44 9.35 -18.72
C PRO A 141 12.30 10.20 -19.64
N LYS A 142 13.58 10.27 -19.35
CA LYS A 142 14.55 10.88 -20.27
C LYS A 142 14.90 9.90 -21.39
N PRO A 143 15.25 10.38 -22.59
CA PRO A 143 15.52 9.50 -23.75
C PRO A 143 16.59 8.42 -23.50
N SER A 144 17.48 8.62 -22.54
CA SER A 144 18.54 7.69 -22.14
C SER A 144 18.21 6.80 -20.96
N GLU A 145 17.03 6.96 -20.33
CA GLU A 145 16.65 6.23 -19.12
C GLU A 145 15.63 5.14 -19.45
N GLN A 146 15.90 3.89 -19.03
CA GLN A 146 14.96 2.78 -19.13
C GLN A 146 13.91 2.77 -17.99
N TRP A 147 14.01 3.69 -17.04
CA TRP A 147 13.22 3.74 -15.83
C TRP A 147 12.48 5.07 -15.74
N SER A 148 11.19 5.02 -15.50
CA SER A 148 10.39 6.19 -15.11
C SER A 148 9.73 5.91 -13.77
N LEU A 149 9.64 6.95 -12.95
CA LEU A 149 8.76 6.92 -11.77
C LEU A 149 7.33 7.19 -12.26
N ASN A 150 6.37 6.51 -11.64
CA ASN A 150 4.96 6.82 -11.89
C ASN A 150 4.67 8.28 -11.50
N PRO A 151 3.84 9.00 -12.25
CA PRO A 151 3.44 10.34 -11.89
C PRO A 151 2.67 10.32 -10.55
N LEU A 152 2.79 11.40 -9.80
CA LEU A 152 1.95 11.67 -8.63
C LEU A 152 0.55 12.03 -9.11
N LEU A 153 -0.46 11.37 -8.57
CA LEU A 153 -1.85 11.64 -8.90
C LEU A 153 -2.51 12.44 -7.77
N LEU A 154 -3.20 13.51 -8.14
CA LEU A 154 -4.08 14.24 -7.24
C LEU A 154 -5.51 13.71 -7.42
N ASP A 155 -5.74 12.50 -6.95
CA ASP A 155 -7.04 11.83 -6.95
C ASP A 155 -7.81 12.05 -5.63
N GLU A 156 -8.92 11.37 -5.46
CA GLU A 156 -9.74 11.45 -4.24
C GLU A 156 -9.00 10.93 -2.99
N GLU A 157 -8.04 10.02 -3.15
CA GLU A 157 -7.25 9.53 -2.03
C GLU A 157 -6.24 10.58 -1.58
N ALA A 158 -5.60 11.27 -2.52
CA ALA A 158 -4.75 12.41 -2.24
C ALA A 158 -5.52 13.53 -1.53
N ASP A 159 -6.75 13.83 -1.96
CA ASP A 159 -7.61 14.83 -1.31
C ASP A 159 -7.94 14.45 0.13
N ARG A 160 -8.28 13.18 0.38
CA ARG A 160 -8.54 12.67 1.75
C ARG A 160 -7.30 12.77 2.62
N PHE A 161 -6.13 12.44 2.08
CA PHE A 161 -4.86 12.57 2.79
C PHE A 161 -4.57 14.03 3.14
N LEU A 162 -4.68 14.94 2.18
CA LEU A 162 -4.47 16.38 2.40
C LEU A 162 -5.42 16.93 3.46
N ALA A 163 -6.71 16.57 3.40
CA ALA A 163 -7.71 16.99 4.39
C ALA A 163 -7.36 16.52 5.81
N ARG A 164 -6.80 15.32 5.99
CA ARG A 164 -6.37 14.80 7.31
C ARG A 164 -5.24 15.62 7.93
N ILE A 165 -4.40 16.24 7.13
CA ILE A 165 -3.31 17.12 7.60
C ILE A 165 -3.68 18.61 7.51
N GLY A 166 -4.96 18.92 7.28
CA GLY A 166 -5.47 20.29 7.23
C GLY A 166 -5.06 21.08 5.97
N MET A 167 -4.76 20.38 4.88
CA MET A 167 -4.33 20.95 3.61
C MET A 167 -5.33 20.66 2.48
N THR A 168 -5.18 21.39 1.38
CA THR A 168 -5.90 21.19 0.12
C THR A 168 -4.91 21.24 -1.04
N ARG A 169 -5.37 20.99 -2.26
CA ARG A 169 -4.54 21.14 -3.47
C ARG A 169 -4.00 22.56 -3.68
N THR A 170 -4.69 23.56 -3.10
CA THR A 170 -4.36 24.99 -3.21
C THR A 170 -3.68 25.56 -1.98
N SER A 171 -3.33 24.70 -1.02
CA SER A 171 -2.55 25.12 0.14
C SER A 171 -1.11 25.39 -0.23
#